data_3457ae7383d00ea2bb57e6871a579993
#
_entry.id   3457ae7383d00ea2bb57e6871a579993
#
_cell.length_a   1.000
_cell.length_b   1.000
_cell.length_c   1.000
_cell.angle_alpha   90.00
_cell.angle_beta   90.00
_cell.angle_gamma   90.00
#
_symmetry.space_group_name_H-M   'P 1'
#
loop_
_entity.id
_entity.type
_entity.pdbx_description
1 polymer ?
#
loop_
_entity_poly.entity_id
_entity_poly.type
_entity_poly.pdbx_seq_one_letter_code
_entity_poly.pdbx_strand_id
1 'polypeptide(L)'
;MKILMLVNWKVAFGNQVPEHKQPPDYYVYGEDYWFYRYFREKPEVDVIDISSFPQLEKFEKNKLRFYVWQALKAIPRLGKYDLIVSHGMQSGVVVSLWRRLVRTKAKHIVFDIGSFNSAAESGGALKLMQFASKSIDGLIYHTSSQLGYYKKFFPWLVEKSKFIRFGTDLEFFDPTVLAESEDRNKYILCVGYSKRDWDTLVKAYQKLDTDITLRLVGHVNDQYRDIPGIEQIPFIPIDELISQIYNACFCVLPLESFNYSYGQMTLMQQMALGKCCLVARVPSLIDYVEDDKTAVLYEAKNSEELASKMQRLLKDAVYREQIATAGKQHLLDCVNEKMMATEIEAFFRGCS
;
A
#
# COMPACT_ATOMS: atom_id res chain seq x y z
N MET A 1 -10.45 -8.75 23.18
CA MET A 1 -9.02 -8.43 22.98
C MET A 1 -8.88 -6.93 22.85
N LYS A 2 -7.93 -6.35 23.59
CA LYS A 2 -7.65 -4.90 23.54
C LYS A 2 -6.36 -4.64 22.79
N ILE A 3 -6.43 -3.83 21.71
CA ILE A 3 -5.33 -3.60 20.77
C ILE A 3 -4.92 -2.13 20.79
N LEU A 4 -3.62 -1.87 20.85
CA LEU A 4 -3.04 -0.58 20.54
C LEU A 4 -2.42 -0.61 19.15
N MET A 5 -2.97 0.17 18.21
CA MET A 5 -2.44 0.27 16.85
C MET A 5 -1.64 1.55 16.66
N LEU A 6 -0.39 1.40 16.24
CA LEU A 6 0.54 2.49 15.91
C LEU A 6 0.63 2.56 14.38
N VAL A 7 0.10 3.62 13.79
CA VAL A 7 0.08 3.81 12.34
C VAL A 7 1.13 4.83 11.91
N ASN A 8 1.69 4.67 10.72
CA ASN A 8 2.73 5.55 10.18
C ASN A 8 2.19 6.64 9.22
N TRP A 9 0.92 6.98 9.39
CA TRP A 9 0.23 8.09 8.72
C TRP A 9 -0.58 8.90 9.73
N LYS A 10 -1.14 10.02 9.30
CA LYS A 10 -2.04 10.86 10.11
C LYS A 10 -3.47 10.34 9.97
N VAL A 11 -4.16 10.23 11.09
CA VAL A 11 -5.57 9.80 11.16
C VAL A 11 -6.45 10.99 11.54
N ALA A 12 -7.54 11.17 10.81
CA ALA A 12 -8.57 12.13 11.17
C ALA A 12 -9.54 11.47 12.18
N PHE A 13 -9.56 11.97 13.41
CA PHE A 13 -10.45 11.47 14.45
C PHE A 13 -11.70 12.34 14.54
N GLY A 14 -12.90 11.72 14.59
CA GLY A 14 -14.16 12.47 14.65
C GLY A 14 -15.38 11.60 14.90
N ASN A 15 -16.56 12.22 14.88
CA ASN A 15 -17.85 11.54 15.04
C ASN A 15 -18.53 11.21 13.70
N GLN A 16 -17.90 11.58 12.58
CA GLN A 16 -18.41 11.37 11.22
C GLN A 16 -17.25 11.08 10.29
N VAL A 17 -17.54 10.38 9.20
CA VAL A 17 -16.57 10.17 8.12
C VAL A 17 -16.20 11.53 7.51
N PRO A 18 -14.92 11.91 7.51
CA PRO A 18 -14.48 13.17 6.93
C PRO A 18 -14.54 13.12 5.40
N GLU A 19 -14.83 14.25 4.78
CA GLU A 19 -14.76 14.39 3.32
C GLU A 19 -13.35 14.13 2.79
N HIS A 20 -13.25 13.63 1.58
CA HIS A 20 -11.99 13.40 0.86
C HIS A 20 -10.99 12.46 1.56
N LYS A 21 -11.47 11.57 2.42
CA LYS A 21 -10.64 10.57 3.11
C LYS A 21 -11.11 9.16 2.81
N GLN A 22 -10.16 8.25 2.69
CA GLN A 22 -10.41 6.81 2.56
C GLN A 22 -10.01 6.08 3.84
N PRO A 23 -10.58 4.90 4.13
CA PRO A 23 -9.99 4.03 5.14
C PRO A 23 -8.54 3.65 4.72
N PRO A 24 -7.56 3.65 5.65
CA PRO A 24 -7.66 3.85 7.10
C PRO A 24 -7.29 5.28 7.57
N ASP A 25 -7.43 6.30 6.74
CA ASP A 25 -6.98 7.67 7.03
C ASP A 25 -7.87 8.41 8.04
N TYR A 26 -8.93 7.76 8.50
CA TYR A 26 -9.83 8.31 9.52
C TYR A 26 -10.27 7.25 10.53
N TYR A 27 -10.75 7.70 11.70
CA TYR A 27 -11.37 6.89 12.73
C TYR A 27 -12.62 7.59 13.27
N VAL A 28 -13.76 6.97 13.09
CA VAL A 28 -15.05 7.45 13.64
C VAL A 28 -15.22 6.86 15.03
N TYR A 29 -15.44 7.72 16.04
CA TYR A 29 -15.61 7.27 17.42
C TYR A 29 -16.84 6.35 17.56
N GLY A 30 -16.65 5.20 18.18
CA GLY A 30 -17.68 4.20 18.39
C GLY A 30 -17.85 3.19 17.24
N GLU A 31 -17.09 3.35 16.16
CA GLU A 31 -17.05 2.40 15.05
C GLU A 31 -15.79 1.54 15.07
N ASP A 32 -15.82 0.43 14.37
CA ASP A 32 -14.65 -0.43 14.19
C ASP A 32 -13.64 0.23 13.23
N TYR A 33 -12.39 0.36 13.67
CA TYR A 33 -11.35 0.98 12.85
C TYR A 33 -10.88 0.04 11.74
N TRP A 34 -10.90 0.52 10.49
CA TRP A 34 -10.30 -0.11 9.32
C TRP A 34 -10.74 -1.59 9.17
N PHE A 35 -9.79 -2.51 8.85
CA PHE A 35 -10.06 -3.93 8.65
C PHE A 35 -10.58 -4.67 9.90
N TYR A 36 -10.45 -4.12 11.10
CA TYR A 36 -11.00 -4.71 12.33
C TYR A 36 -12.52 -4.88 12.29
N ARG A 37 -13.22 -4.11 11.45
CA ARG A 37 -14.66 -4.26 11.19
C ARG A 37 -15.05 -5.62 10.62
N TYR A 38 -14.09 -6.38 10.07
CA TYR A 38 -14.32 -7.73 9.55
C TYR A 38 -13.93 -8.85 10.53
N PHE A 39 -13.37 -8.54 11.68
CA PHE A 39 -13.08 -9.55 12.70
C PHE A 39 -14.36 -10.16 13.22
N ARG A 40 -14.35 -11.50 13.47
CA ARG A 40 -15.48 -12.21 14.09
C ARG A 40 -15.73 -11.76 15.52
N GLU A 41 -14.64 -11.62 16.29
CA GLU A 41 -14.66 -11.08 17.62
C GLU A 41 -14.08 -9.68 17.61
N LYS A 42 -14.97 -8.68 17.69
CA LYS A 42 -14.59 -7.27 17.62
C LYS A 42 -13.62 -6.90 18.73
N PRO A 43 -12.39 -6.47 18.40
CA PRO A 43 -11.45 -5.98 19.39
C PRO A 43 -11.79 -4.54 19.80
N GLU A 44 -11.42 -4.15 21.00
CA GLU A 44 -11.31 -2.74 21.35
C GLU A 44 -9.99 -2.21 20.80
N VAL A 45 -10.03 -1.25 19.87
CA VAL A 45 -8.85 -0.74 19.18
C VAL A 45 -8.63 0.73 19.51
N ASP A 46 -7.50 1.02 20.15
CA ASP A 46 -7.01 2.40 20.26
C ASP A 46 -5.94 2.66 19.18
N VAL A 47 -6.02 3.81 18.54
CA VAL A 47 -5.08 4.21 17.47
C VAL A 47 -4.23 5.38 17.93
N ILE A 48 -2.92 5.29 17.72
CA ILE A 48 -1.98 6.42 17.86
C ILE A 48 -1.31 6.64 16.51
N ASP A 49 -1.54 7.80 15.94
CA ASP A 49 -0.96 8.25 14.68
C ASP A 49 0.40 8.97 14.88
N ILE A 50 1.01 9.38 13.76
CA ILE A 50 2.30 10.09 13.77
C ILE A 50 2.20 11.59 14.12
N SER A 51 1.02 12.11 14.42
CA SER A 51 0.84 13.54 14.68
C SER A 51 1.68 14.01 15.86
N SER A 52 2.50 15.02 15.61
CA SER A 52 3.40 15.65 16.57
C SER A 52 3.54 17.16 16.30
N PHE A 53 4.41 17.83 17.02
CA PHE A 53 4.73 19.24 16.73
C PHE A 53 5.41 19.39 15.37
N PRO A 54 5.11 20.39 14.56
CA PRO A 54 5.62 20.52 13.18
C PRO A 54 7.13 20.37 13.03
N GLN A 55 7.92 20.95 13.95
CA GLN A 55 9.38 20.86 13.92
C GLN A 55 9.87 19.42 14.22
N LEU A 56 9.22 18.74 15.18
CA LEU A 56 9.53 17.39 15.56
C LEU A 56 9.13 16.41 14.45
N GLU A 57 7.94 16.57 13.87
CA GLU A 57 7.48 15.77 12.74
C GLU A 57 8.47 15.82 11.57
N LYS A 58 8.91 17.04 11.21
CA LYS A 58 9.92 17.24 10.15
C LYS A 58 11.24 16.55 10.48
N PHE A 59 11.68 16.64 11.74
CA PHE A 59 12.91 16.01 12.21
C PHE A 59 12.81 14.48 12.21
N GLU A 60 11.72 13.91 12.76
CA GLU A 60 11.48 12.47 12.78
C GLU A 60 11.40 11.90 11.37
N LYS A 61 10.65 12.53 10.47
CA LYS A 61 10.47 12.08 9.09
C LYS A 61 11.75 12.15 8.27
N ASN A 62 12.51 13.26 8.38
CA ASN A 62 13.64 13.52 7.48
C ASN A 62 15.00 13.04 8.02
N LYS A 63 15.16 13.00 9.35
CA LYS A 63 16.45 12.67 9.99
C LYS A 63 16.44 11.33 10.72
N LEU A 64 15.48 11.11 11.62
CA LEU A 64 15.41 9.87 12.38
C LEU A 64 14.84 8.70 11.57
N ARG A 65 13.84 8.97 10.72
CA ARG A 65 13.08 7.98 9.96
C ARG A 65 12.30 6.98 10.84
N PHE A 66 12.01 7.37 12.08
CA PHE A 66 11.12 6.66 13.00
C PHE A 66 10.47 7.65 13.99
N TYR A 67 9.35 7.25 14.62
CA TYR A 67 8.45 8.14 15.34
C TYR A 67 8.60 7.98 16.86
N VAL A 68 9.51 8.76 17.46
CA VAL A 68 9.79 8.75 18.91
C VAL A 68 8.60 9.30 19.68
N TRP A 69 7.99 10.38 19.22
CA TRP A 69 6.84 11.00 19.90
C TRP A 69 5.64 10.07 19.99
N GLN A 70 5.35 9.34 18.91
CA GLN A 70 4.33 8.30 18.90
C GLN A 70 4.60 7.24 19.97
N ALA A 71 5.82 6.75 20.04
CA ALA A 71 6.24 5.76 21.02
C ALA A 71 6.15 6.29 22.46
N LEU A 72 6.53 7.54 22.71
CA LEU A 72 6.39 8.19 24.03
C LEU A 72 4.93 8.30 24.48
N LYS A 73 3.99 8.52 23.55
CA LYS A 73 2.55 8.45 23.84
C LYS A 73 2.08 7.02 24.15
N ALA A 74 2.67 6.01 23.51
CA ALA A 74 2.28 4.61 23.64
C ALA A 74 2.84 3.93 24.88
N ILE A 75 4.13 4.11 25.20
CA ILE A 75 4.87 3.39 26.26
C ILE A 75 4.16 3.37 27.61
N PRO A 76 3.64 4.50 28.16
CA PRO A 76 2.96 4.51 29.45
C PRO A 76 1.65 3.70 29.48
N ARG A 77 1.11 3.37 28.30
CA ARG A 77 -0.18 2.70 28.15
C ARG A 77 -0.05 1.21 27.81
N LEU A 78 1.15 0.71 27.46
CA LEU A 78 1.36 -0.65 26.94
C LEU A 78 0.78 -1.74 27.84
N GLY A 79 0.81 -1.55 29.17
CA GLY A 79 0.27 -2.51 30.13
C GLY A 79 -1.26 -2.67 30.12
N LYS A 80 -1.99 -1.81 29.39
CA LYS A 80 -3.46 -1.85 29.27
C LYS A 80 -3.96 -2.70 28.10
N TYR A 81 -3.06 -3.17 27.25
CA TYR A 81 -3.39 -3.87 26.01
C TYR A 81 -2.91 -5.31 26.04
N ASP A 82 -3.63 -6.15 25.31
CA ASP A 82 -3.23 -7.54 25.04
C ASP A 82 -2.23 -7.58 23.89
N LEU A 83 -2.44 -6.69 22.90
CA LEU A 83 -1.67 -6.65 21.66
C LEU A 83 -1.29 -5.22 21.27
N ILE A 84 -0.05 -5.05 20.83
CA ILE A 84 0.46 -3.84 20.18
C ILE A 84 0.67 -4.19 18.71
N VAL A 85 0.11 -3.41 17.82
CA VAL A 85 0.26 -3.55 16.36
C VAL A 85 0.97 -2.31 15.83
N SER A 86 2.14 -2.47 15.25
CA SER A 86 2.86 -1.37 14.58
C SER A 86 2.80 -1.52 13.07
N HIS A 87 2.24 -0.53 12.40
CA HIS A 87 2.26 -0.48 10.94
C HIS A 87 3.60 0.08 10.47
N GLY A 88 4.54 -0.81 10.21
CA GLY A 88 5.93 -0.53 9.90
C GLY A 88 6.84 -0.38 11.13
N MET A 89 8.12 -0.66 10.94
CA MET A 89 9.14 -0.48 11.99
C MET A 89 9.42 0.99 12.31
N GLN A 90 9.05 1.92 11.44
CA GLN A 90 9.11 3.35 11.76
C GLN A 90 8.28 3.69 13.01
N SER A 91 7.13 3.04 13.17
CA SER A 91 6.28 3.14 14.37
C SER A 91 6.66 2.13 15.46
N GLY A 92 7.27 1.00 15.08
CA GLY A 92 7.55 -0.12 15.99
C GLY A 92 8.91 -0.09 16.67
N VAL A 93 9.93 0.57 16.10
CA VAL A 93 11.33 0.42 16.56
C VAL A 93 11.53 0.87 18.01
N VAL A 94 10.99 2.02 18.40
CA VAL A 94 11.16 2.56 19.76
C VAL A 94 10.43 1.69 20.79
N VAL A 95 9.22 1.25 20.47
CA VAL A 95 8.46 0.30 21.30
C VAL A 95 9.20 -1.02 21.43
N SER A 96 9.76 -1.53 20.33
CA SER A 96 10.57 -2.76 20.34
C SER A 96 11.82 -2.62 21.21
N LEU A 97 12.52 -1.49 21.14
CA LEU A 97 13.68 -1.19 22.00
C LEU A 97 13.27 -1.12 23.47
N TRP A 98 12.17 -0.44 23.78
CA TRP A 98 11.63 -0.38 25.14
C TRP A 98 11.33 -1.78 25.68
N ARG A 99 10.69 -2.64 24.89
CA ARG A 99 10.38 -4.02 25.27
C ARG A 99 11.61 -4.91 25.44
N ARG A 100 12.77 -4.54 24.91
CA ARG A 100 14.06 -5.19 25.22
C ARG A 100 14.56 -4.87 26.62
N LEU A 101 14.19 -3.72 27.15
CA LEU A 101 14.62 -3.24 28.47
C LEU A 101 13.58 -3.55 29.55
N VAL A 102 12.28 -3.42 29.21
CA VAL A 102 11.18 -3.57 30.14
C VAL A 102 10.24 -4.67 29.67
N ARG A 103 10.06 -5.70 30.46
CA ARG A 103 9.16 -6.81 30.15
C ARG A 103 7.71 -6.33 30.20
N THR A 104 6.99 -6.42 29.08
CA THR A 104 5.56 -6.11 28.96
C THR A 104 4.75 -7.38 28.72
N LYS A 105 3.49 -7.42 29.19
CA LYS A 105 2.58 -8.56 28.91
C LYS A 105 2.09 -8.52 27.46
N ALA A 106 1.82 -7.32 26.95
CA ALA A 106 1.30 -7.14 25.60
C ALA A 106 2.24 -7.76 24.57
N LYS A 107 1.70 -8.53 23.63
CA LYS A 107 2.44 -9.01 22.48
C LYS A 107 2.65 -7.89 21.47
N HIS A 108 3.71 -7.94 20.69
CA HIS A 108 3.98 -6.93 19.67
C HIS A 108 4.08 -7.55 18.28
N ILE A 109 3.16 -7.18 17.43
CA ILE A 109 3.12 -7.59 16.02
C ILE A 109 3.46 -6.38 15.14
N VAL A 110 4.29 -6.59 14.14
CA VAL A 110 4.68 -5.56 13.17
C VAL A 110 4.18 -5.95 11.79
N PHE A 111 3.55 -5.02 11.08
CA PHE A 111 3.25 -5.13 9.65
C PHE A 111 4.43 -4.54 8.88
N ASP A 112 5.17 -5.38 8.16
CA ASP A 112 6.28 -4.87 7.35
C ASP A 112 5.82 -4.39 5.99
N ILE A 113 5.77 -3.09 5.85
CA ILE A 113 5.47 -2.36 4.63
C ILE A 113 6.73 -1.85 3.91
N GLY A 114 7.87 -2.50 4.15
CA GLY A 114 9.16 -2.16 3.56
C GLY A 114 10.20 -1.60 4.52
N SER A 115 9.87 -1.41 5.79
CA SER A 115 10.76 -0.80 6.78
C SER A 115 12.00 -1.66 7.10
N PHE A 116 11.88 -2.98 7.06
CA PHE A 116 13.01 -3.89 7.20
C PHE A 116 13.88 -3.96 5.94
N ASN A 117 13.28 -3.99 4.77
CA ASN A 117 13.98 -4.08 3.48
C ASN A 117 14.55 -2.73 3.01
N SER A 118 14.12 -1.62 3.59
CA SER A 118 14.70 -0.31 3.31
C SER A 118 16.03 -0.07 4.04
N ALA A 119 16.38 -0.92 5.01
CA ALA A 119 17.70 -0.90 5.63
C ALA A 119 18.74 -1.45 4.64
N ALA A 120 19.90 -0.81 4.59
CA ALA A 120 21.03 -1.35 3.84
C ALA A 120 21.41 -2.74 4.35
N GLU A 121 21.98 -3.59 3.50
CA GLU A 121 22.44 -4.95 3.87
C GLU A 121 23.61 -4.96 4.88
N SER A 122 24.03 -3.79 5.33
CA SER A 122 25.09 -3.58 6.33
C SER A 122 24.87 -2.24 7.04
N GLY A 123 25.62 -2.00 8.11
CA GLY A 123 25.65 -0.70 8.79
C GLY A 123 24.77 -0.62 10.05
N GLY A 124 24.75 0.57 10.66
CA GLY A 124 24.11 0.81 11.96
C GLY A 124 22.60 0.65 11.95
N ALA A 125 21.93 1.03 10.85
CA ALA A 125 20.47 0.90 10.73
C ALA A 125 20.04 -0.57 10.77
N LEU A 126 20.72 -1.45 10.02
CA LEU A 126 20.45 -2.88 10.05
C LEU A 126 20.69 -3.47 11.45
N LYS A 127 21.80 -3.13 12.10
CA LYS A 127 22.12 -3.59 13.47
C LYS A 127 21.05 -3.16 14.48
N LEU A 128 20.58 -1.91 14.37
CA LEU A 128 19.49 -1.40 15.21
C LEU A 128 18.20 -2.20 14.98
N MET A 129 17.81 -2.44 13.75
CA MET A 129 16.62 -3.24 13.41
C MET A 129 16.76 -4.68 13.89
N GLN A 130 17.93 -5.30 13.71
CA GLN A 130 18.22 -6.63 14.22
C GLN A 130 18.10 -6.71 15.75
N PHE A 131 18.62 -5.71 16.45
CA PHE A 131 18.51 -5.67 17.93
C PHE A 131 17.07 -5.46 18.37
N ALA A 132 16.37 -4.47 17.83
CA ALA A 132 14.99 -4.14 18.19
C ALA A 132 14.04 -5.29 17.89
N SER A 133 14.14 -5.90 16.72
CA SER A 133 13.21 -6.94 16.24
C SER A 133 13.22 -8.23 17.07
N LYS A 134 14.24 -8.46 17.90
CA LYS A 134 14.25 -9.62 18.81
C LYS A 134 13.15 -9.61 19.88
N SER A 135 12.52 -8.45 20.13
CA SER A 135 11.39 -8.32 21.05
C SER A 135 10.01 -8.43 20.36
N ILE A 136 9.98 -8.57 19.04
CA ILE A 136 8.75 -8.73 18.26
C ILE A 136 8.24 -10.17 18.43
N ASP A 137 6.94 -10.32 18.67
CA ASP A 137 6.28 -11.62 18.83
C ASP A 137 5.69 -12.14 17.52
N GLY A 138 5.37 -11.25 16.56
CA GLY A 138 4.86 -11.62 15.25
C GLY A 138 5.19 -10.59 14.16
N LEU A 139 5.35 -11.06 12.92
CA LEU A 139 5.62 -10.23 11.75
C LEU A 139 4.65 -10.60 10.63
N ILE A 140 3.91 -9.64 10.13
CA ILE A 140 3.09 -9.77 8.92
C ILE A 140 3.78 -9.02 7.79
N TYR A 141 3.91 -9.65 6.64
CA TYR A 141 4.47 -9.04 5.44
C TYR A 141 3.59 -9.31 4.21
N HIS A 142 3.63 -8.41 3.23
CA HIS A 142 2.66 -8.34 2.13
C HIS A 142 3.26 -8.67 0.75
N THR A 143 4.48 -9.21 0.71
CA THR A 143 5.17 -9.61 -0.51
C THR A 143 6.01 -10.85 -0.22
N SER A 144 5.74 -11.96 -0.90
CA SER A 144 6.37 -13.26 -0.62
C SER A 144 7.90 -13.22 -0.77
N SER A 145 8.40 -12.38 -1.66
CA SER A 145 9.83 -12.18 -1.89
C SER A 145 10.60 -11.64 -0.66
N GLN A 146 9.91 -11.02 0.31
CA GLN A 146 10.53 -10.52 1.55
C GLN A 146 11.06 -11.64 2.43
N LEU A 147 10.51 -12.85 2.34
CA LEU A 147 10.94 -13.98 3.17
C LEU A 147 12.43 -14.31 3.01
N GLY A 148 12.97 -14.19 1.80
CA GLY A 148 14.40 -14.38 1.54
C GLY A 148 15.28 -13.41 2.33
N TYR A 149 14.85 -12.16 2.44
CA TYR A 149 15.54 -11.13 3.22
C TYR A 149 15.49 -11.44 4.72
N TYR A 150 14.34 -11.89 5.25
CA TYR A 150 14.25 -12.28 6.67
C TYR A 150 15.12 -13.48 7.00
N LYS A 151 15.15 -14.51 6.14
CA LYS A 151 16.04 -15.66 6.31
C LYS A 151 17.51 -15.23 6.43
N LYS A 152 17.93 -14.24 5.63
CA LYS A 152 19.31 -13.76 5.61
C LYS A 152 19.66 -12.87 6.81
N PHE A 153 18.79 -11.93 7.18
CA PHE A 153 19.11 -10.88 8.12
C PHE A 153 18.37 -10.93 9.45
N PHE A 154 17.22 -11.64 9.52
CA PHE A 154 16.34 -11.71 10.69
C PHE A 154 15.84 -13.14 10.95
N PRO A 155 16.72 -14.17 11.00
CA PRO A 155 16.31 -15.58 11.05
C PRO A 155 15.38 -15.89 12.24
N TRP A 156 15.48 -15.17 13.35
CA TRP A 156 14.58 -15.32 14.51
C TRP A 156 13.14 -14.85 14.28
N LEU A 157 12.88 -14.14 13.20
CA LEU A 157 11.52 -13.71 12.83
C LEU A 157 10.84 -14.70 11.88
N VAL A 158 11.55 -15.57 11.21
CA VAL A 158 11.01 -16.43 10.14
C VAL A 158 9.82 -17.27 10.64
N GLU A 159 9.98 -17.97 11.76
CA GLU A 159 8.91 -18.78 12.36
C GLU A 159 7.77 -17.98 12.97
N LYS A 160 7.99 -16.70 13.24
CA LYS A 160 7.02 -15.76 13.78
C LYS A 160 6.40 -14.88 12.68
N SER A 161 6.73 -15.14 11.43
CA SER A 161 6.27 -14.31 10.32
C SER A 161 5.21 -15.02 9.48
N LYS A 162 4.29 -14.24 8.91
CA LYS A 162 3.28 -14.72 8.00
C LYS A 162 3.15 -13.79 6.80
N PHE A 163 3.15 -14.38 5.60
CA PHE A 163 2.73 -13.71 4.39
C PHE A 163 1.20 -13.61 4.40
N ILE A 164 0.69 -12.38 4.34
CA ILE A 164 -0.74 -12.09 4.17
C ILE A 164 -0.84 -11.05 3.06
N ARG A 165 -1.62 -11.34 2.02
CA ARG A 165 -1.86 -10.34 0.97
C ARG A 165 -2.55 -9.11 1.56
N PHE A 166 -2.09 -7.94 1.16
CA PHE A 166 -2.80 -6.70 1.46
C PHE A 166 -4.14 -6.70 0.71
N GLY A 167 -5.19 -6.20 1.33
CA GLY A 167 -6.52 -6.12 0.74
C GLY A 167 -6.99 -4.68 0.59
N THR A 168 -7.88 -4.42 -0.37
CA THR A 168 -8.56 -3.12 -0.51
C THR A 168 -10.00 -3.20 -0.09
N ASP A 169 -10.56 -2.07 0.33
CA ASP A 169 -11.96 -1.91 0.67
C ASP A 169 -12.81 -1.84 -0.60
N LEU A 170 -13.56 -2.92 -0.88
CA LEU A 170 -14.39 -3.01 -2.06
C LEU A 170 -15.73 -2.25 -1.93
N GLU A 171 -16.15 -1.89 -0.72
CA GLU A 171 -17.30 -1.05 -0.49
C GLU A 171 -16.99 0.43 -0.77
N PHE A 172 -15.79 0.86 -0.37
CA PHE A 172 -15.31 2.22 -0.66
C PHE A 172 -14.97 2.41 -2.15
N PHE A 173 -14.37 1.41 -2.80
CA PHE A 173 -14.02 1.44 -4.22
C PHE A 173 -15.08 0.73 -5.07
N ASP A 174 -16.36 1.09 -4.88
CA ASP A 174 -17.47 0.52 -5.64
C ASP A 174 -17.76 1.33 -6.92
N PRO A 175 -17.57 0.75 -8.13
CA PRO A 175 -17.85 1.45 -9.37
C PRO A 175 -19.36 1.64 -9.64
N THR A 176 -20.25 0.93 -8.95
CA THR A 176 -21.70 0.96 -9.24
C THR A 176 -22.36 2.29 -8.89
N VAL A 177 -21.73 3.08 -8.02
CA VAL A 177 -22.19 4.41 -7.61
C VAL A 177 -21.58 5.56 -8.41
N LEU A 178 -20.69 5.25 -9.38
CA LEU A 178 -19.94 6.25 -10.12
C LEU A 178 -20.62 6.60 -11.45
N ALA A 179 -20.55 7.88 -11.81
CA ALA A 179 -21.03 8.37 -13.09
C ALA A 179 -19.95 8.32 -14.17
N GLU A 180 -20.33 8.02 -15.39
CA GLU A 180 -19.48 8.17 -16.55
C GLU A 180 -19.29 9.66 -16.88
N SER A 181 -18.06 10.07 -17.13
CA SER A 181 -17.73 11.41 -17.59
C SER A 181 -17.65 11.48 -19.14
N GLU A 182 -17.66 12.70 -19.67
CA GLU A 182 -17.43 12.93 -21.10
C GLU A 182 -16.03 12.46 -21.56
N ASP A 183 -15.06 12.37 -20.63
CA ASP A 183 -13.70 11.90 -20.87
C ASP A 183 -13.53 10.39 -20.80
N ARG A 184 -14.62 9.63 -20.60
CA ARG A 184 -14.55 8.18 -20.46
C ARG A 184 -13.83 7.53 -21.65
N ASN A 185 -12.82 6.71 -21.33
CA ASN A 185 -11.95 6.00 -22.28
C ASN A 185 -11.11 6.90 -23.21
N LYS A 186 -10.98 8.21 -22.92
CA LYS A 186 -10.16 9.12 -23.73
C LYS A 186 -8.74 9.31 -23.23
N TYR A 187 -8.36 8.65 -22.13
CA TYR A 187 -7.02 8.74 -21.59
C TYR A 187 -6.54 7.42 -20.98
N ILE A 188 -5.23 7.23 -20.99
CA ILE A 188 -4.50 6.22 -20.23
C ILE A 188 -4.10 6.87 -18.91
N LEU A 189 -4.27 6.18 -17.79
CA LEU A 189 -4.01 6.74 -16.48
C LEU A 189 -2.80 6.10 -15.80
N CYS A 190 -1.93 6.93 -15.25
CA CYS A 190 -0.91 6.51 -14.28
C CYS A 190 -1.03 7.31 -13.00
N VAL A 191 -1.13 6.63 -11.86
CA VAL A 191 -1.31 7.25 -10.53
C VAL A 191 -0.11 7.01 -9.63
N GLY A 192 0.30 8.05 -8.89
CA GLY A 192 1.26 7.98 -7.81
C GLY A 192 2.37 9.01 -7.90
N TYR A 193 3.12 9.20 -6.83
CA TYR A 193 4.19 10.20 -6.72
C TYR A 193 5.54 9.62 -6.30
N SER A 194 5.60 8.37 -5.89
CA SER A 194 6.85 7.72 -5.49
C SER A 194 6.99 6.34 -6.12
N LYS A 195 8.23 5.90 -6.33
CA LYS A 195 8.54 4.58 -6.86
C LYS A 195 7.94 4.28 -8.24
N ARG A 196 7.67 5.33 -9.03
CA ARG A 196 7.21 5.22 -10.42
C ARG A 196 8.36 5.44 -11.39
N ASP A 197 8.46 4.58 -12.37
CA ASP A 197 9.39 4.70 -13.50
C ASP A 197 8.72 5.52 -14.62
N TRP A 198 8.60 6.83 -14.38
CA TRP A 198 7.97 7.77 -15.28
C TRP A 198 8.67 7.82 -16.63
N ASP A 199 10.00 7.77 -16.65
CA ASP A 199 10.79 7.85 -17.89
C ASP A 199 10.50 6.69 -18.82
N THR A 200 10.39 5.47 -18.31
CA THR A 200 10.02 4.29 -19.12
C THR A 200 8.60 4.43 -19.67
N LEU A 201 7.65 4.93 -18.87
CA LEU A 201 6.28 5.14 -19.31
C LEU A 201 6.19 6.20 -20.39
N VAL A 202 6.81 7.36 -20.20
CA VAL A 202 6.79 8.46 -21.17
C VAL A 202 7.44 8.03 -22.49
N LYS A 203 8.61 7.36 -22.43
CA LYS A 203 9.26 6.80 -23.61
C LYS A 203 8.39 5.78 -24.35
N ALA A 204 7.64 4.97 -23.63
CA ALA A 204 6.72 4.01 -24.25
C ALA A 204 5.54 4.74 -24.91
N TYR A 205 4.96 5.73 -24.24
CA TYR A 205 3.84 6.50 -24.77
C TYR A 205 4.22 7.27 -26.06
N GLN A 206 5.40 7.88 -26.11
CA GLN A 206 5.90 8.59 -27.29
C GLN A 206 6.07 7.70 -28.55
N LYS A 207 6.05 6.37 -28.39
CA LYS A 207 6.11 5.41 -29.52
C LYS A 207 4.73 5.00 -30.03
N LEU A 208 3.66 5.40 -29.33
CA LEU A 208 2.31 5.05 -29.72
C LEU A 208 1.83 5.96 -30.86
N ASP A 209 1.13 5.38 -31.83
CA ASP A 209 0.33 6.09 -32.79
C ASP A 209 -1.10 6.18 -32.23
N THR A 210 -1.41 7.29 -31.52
CA THR A 210 -2.67 7.45 -30.82
C THR A 210 -2.98 8.91 -30.48
N ASP A 211 -4.26 9.25 -30.51
CA ASP A 211 -4.78 10.54 -30.00
C ASP A 211 -5.20 10.48 -28.54
N ILE A 212 -5.09 9.31 -27.90
CA ILE A 212 -5.47 9.12 -26.50
C ILE A 212 -4.42 9.74 -25.56
N THR A 213 -4.84 10.63 -24.68
CA THR A 213 -3.96 11.32 -23.72
C THR A 213 -3.37 10.36 -22.69
N LEU A 214 -2.10 10.55 -22.33
CA LEU A 214 -1.50 9.96 -21.13
C LEU A 214 -1.65 10.93 -19.95
N ARG A 215 -2.45 10.55 -18.97
CA ARG A 215 -2.72 11.36 -17.77
C ARG A 215 -1.89 10.84 -16.59
N LEU A 216 -1.00 11.70 -16.06
CA LEU A 216 -0.13 11.42 -14.92
C LEU A 216 -0.67 12.13 -13.69
N VAL A 217 -1.15 11.38 -12.68
CA VAL A 217 -1.76 11.94 -11.48
C VAL A 217 -0.87 11.75 -10.25
N GLY A 218 -0.62 12.82 -9.52
CA GLY A 218 0.15 12.82 -8.27
C GLY A 218 1.62 13.22 -8.41
N HIS A 219 2.08 13.49 -9.63
CA HIS A 219 3.45 13.96 -9.87
C HIS A 219 3.49 14.93 -11.05
N VAL A 220 4.10 16.08 -10.85
CA VAL A 220 4.35 17.08 -11.89
C VAL A 220 5.85 17.22 -12.07
N ASN A 221 6.33 17.04 -13.29
CA ASN A 221 7.73 17.15 -13.65
C ASN A 221 7.87 18.03 -14.90
N ASP A 222 8.68 19.09 -14.83
CA ASP A 222 8.86 20.05 -15.92
C ASP A 222 9.39 19.41 -17.19
N GLN A 223 10.16 18.32 -17.09
CA GLN A 223 10.68 17.59 -18.27
C GLN A 223 9.60 16.97 -19.16
N TYR A 224 8.39 16.75 -18.64
CA TYR A 224 7.27 16.18 -19.42
C TYR A 224 6.24 17.23 -19.84
N ARG A 225 6.42 18.52 -19.45
CA ARG A 225 5.43 19.59 -19.66
C ARG A 225 5.08 19.82 -21.11
N ASP A 226 6.09 19.81 -21.98
CA ASP A 226 5.95 20.16 -23.39
C ASP A 226 5.81 18.93 -24.32
N ILE A 227 5.62 17.74 -23.75
CA ILE A 227 5.43 16.51 -24.53
C ILE A 227 3.96 16.44 -24.98
N PRO A 228 3.68 16.42 -26.28
CA PRO A 228 2.32 16.33 -26.80
C PRO A 228 1.58 15.10 -26.28
N GLY A 229 0.31 15.27 -25.91
CA GLY A 229 -0.54 14.19 -25.42
C GLY A 229 -0.31 13.78 -23.97
N ILE A 230 0.61 14.42 -23.24
CA ILE A 230 0.81 14.17 -21.80
C ILE A 230 0.13 15.26 -20.98
N GLU A 231 -0.75 14.85 -20.09
CA GLU A 231 -1.40 15.70 -19.10
C GLU A 231 -0.87 15.35 -17.70
N GLN A 232 -0.40 16.36 -16.97
CA GLN A 232 0.10 16.19 -15.61
C GLN A 232 -0.87 16.85 -14.63
N ILE A 233 -1.39 16.06 -13.69
CA ILE A 233 -2.30 16.50 -12.65
C ILE A 233 -1.57 16.37 -11.29
N PRO A 234 -1.52 17.43 -10.46
CA PRO A 234 -0.95 17.34 -9.14
C PRO A 234 -1.74 16.36 -8.25
N PHE A 235 -1.40 16.30 -6.97
CA PHE A 235 -2.16 15.49 -6.01
C PHE A 235 -3.62 16.00 -5.94
N ILE A 236 -4.56 15.06 -6.07
CA ILE A 236 -6.02 15.32 -6.00
C ILE A 236 -6.66 14.52 -4.86
N PRO A 237 -7.84 14.95 -4.37
CA PRO A 237 -8.63 14.21 -3.38
C PRO A 237 -9.01 12.81 -3.85
N ILE A 238 -9.32 11.91 -2.90
CA ILE A 238 -9.57 10.49 -3.21
C ILE A 238 -10.82 10.28 -4.06
N ASP A 239 -11.87 11.04 -3.83
CA ASP A 239 -13.12 10.99 -4.60
C ASP A 239 -12.90 11.39 -6.06
N GLU A 240 -12.12 12.44 -6.30
CA GLU A 240 -11.72 12.85 -7.63
C GLU A 240 -10.81 11.79 -8.28
N LEU A 241 -9.86 11.21 -7.52
CA LEU A 241 -9.00 10.13 -7.99
C LEU A 241 -9.80 8.90 -8.41
N ILE A 242 -10.81 8.50 -7.62
CA ILE A 242 -11.72 7.40 -7.95
C ILE A 242 -12.41 7.67 -9.30
N SER A 243 -12.93 8.87 -9.52
CA SER A 243 -13.53 9.27 -10.80
C SER A 243 -12.52 9.20 -11.95
N GLN A 244 -11.30 9.67 -11.75
CA GLN A 244 -10.23 9.58 -12.76
C GLN A 244 -9.90 8.12 -13.10
N ILE A 245 -9.82 7.23 -12.11
CA ILE A 245 -9.57 5.81 -12.35
C ILE A 245 -10.74 5.19 -13.11
N TYR A 246 -11.96 5.42 -12.65
CA TYR A 246 -13.17 4.82 -13.25
C TYR A 246 -13.38 5.20 -14.71
N ASN A 247 -13.02 6.42 -15.10
CA ASN A 247 -13.20 6.92 -16.48
C ASN A 247 -11.99 6.65 -17.39
N ALA A 248 -10.87 6.15 -16.88
CA ALA A 248 -9.70 5.82 -17.70
C ALA A 248 -9.99 4.68 -18.72
N CYS A 249 -9.33 4.69 -19.86
CA CYS A 249 -9.33 3.59 -20.82
C CYS A 249 -8.71 2.32 -20.20
N PHE A 250 -7.54 2.46 -19.63
CA PHE A 250 -6.85 1.49 -18.79
C PHE A 250 -5.82 2.22 -17.91
N CYS A 251 -5.29 1.50 -16.93
CA CYS A 251 -4.29 2.04 -16.02
C CYS A 251 -2.91 1.44 -16.28
N VAL A 252 -1.86 2.25 -16.13
CA VAL A 252 -0.46 1.78 -16.17
C VAL A 252 0.18 1.99 -14.81
N LEU A 253 0.85 0.97 -14.30
CA LEU A 253 1.59 1.01 -13.03
C LEU A 253 3.07 0.72 -13.27
N PRO A 254 3.85 1.71 -13.71
CA PRO A 254 5.27 1.58 -14.03
C PRO A 254 6.08 1.69 -12.73
N LEU A 255 6.39 0.57 -12.11
CA LEU A 255 7.11 0.56 -10.85
C LEU A 255 8.59 0.28 -11.04
N GLU A 256 9.42 0.95 -10.23
CA GLU A 256 10.80 0.54 -10.03
C GLU A 256 10.86 -0.77 -9.23
N SER A 257 11.89 -1.58 -9.46
CA SER A 257 12.01 -2.89 -8.79
C SER A 257 12.65 -2.76 -7.41
N PHE A 258 11.87 -3.10 -6.37
CA PHE A 258 12.33 -3.22 -4.98
C PHE A 258 11.76 -4.48 -4.34
N ASN A 259 12.49 -5.03 -3.36
CA ASN A 259 12.06 -6.23 -2.64
C ASN A 259 11.33 -5.87 -1.33
N TYR A 260 10.25 -5.09 -1.43
CA TYR A 260 9.35 -4.76 -0.32
C TYR A 260 7.97 -4.34 -0.82
N SER A 261 7.01 -4.20 0.09
CA SER A 261 5.62 -3.89 -0.21
C SER A 261 5.44 -2.44 -0.69
N TYR A 262 4.99 -2.24 -1.92
CA TYR A 262 4.59 -0.95 -2.50
C TYR A 262 3.79 -1.18 -3.79
N GLY A 263 2.93 -0.22 -4.12
CA GLY A 263 2.11 -0.26 -5.34
C GLY A 263 0.84 -1.10 -5.25
N GLN A 264 0.71 -2.01 -4.28
CA GLN A 264 -0.44 -2.89 -4.11
C GLN A 264 -1.75 -2.12 -3.97
N MET A 265 -1.80 -1.08 -3.11
CA MET A 265 -3.01 -0.28 -2.95
C MET A 265 -3.46 0.32 -4.27
N THR A 266 -2.57 0.98 -5.01
CA THR A 266 -2.90 1.59 -6.31
C THR A 266 -3.41 0.55 -7.29
N LEU A 267 -2.75 -0.62 -7.37
CA LEU A 267 -3.18 -1.72 -8.23
C LEU A 267 -4.60 -2.17 -7.89
N MET A 268 -4.84 -2.49 -6.63
CA MET A 268 -6.13 -3.05 -6.19
C MET A 268 -7.27 -2.04 -6.30
N GLN A 269 -7.03 -0.75 -6.04
CA GLN A 269 -8.01 0.32 -6.26
C GLN A 269 -8.43 0.40 -7.74
N GLN A 270 -7.46 0.32 -8.66
CA GLN A 270 -7.73 0.32 -10.10
C GLN A 270 -8.51 -0.93 -10.53
N MET A 271 -8.13 -2.10 -10.05
CA MET A 271 -8.83 -3.36 -10.33
C MET A 271 -10.25 -3.37 -9.72
N ALA A 272 -10.44 -2.86 -8.50
CA ALA A 272 -11.75 -2.75 -7.85
C ALA A 272 -12.71 -1.89 -8.66
N LEU A 273 -12.22 -0.82 -9.24
CA LEU A 273 -12.96 0.07 -10.14
C LEU A 273 -13.11 -0.49 -11.57
N GLY A 274 -12.77 -1.77 -11.79
CA GLY A 274 -12.99 -2.48 -13.03
C GLY A 274 -12.05 -2.05 -14.16
N LYS A 275 -10.81 -1.64 -13.85
CA LYS A 275 -9.83 -1.24 -14.87
C LYS A 275 -8.86 -2.35 -15.20
N CYS A 276 -8.56 -2.51 -16.49
CA CYS A 276 -7.41 -3.27 -16.94
C CYS A 276 -6.14 -2.56 -16.48
N CYS A 277 -5.25 -3.29 -15.82
CA CYS A 277 -3.99 -2.77 -15.31
C CYS A 277 -2.80 -3.35 -16.11
N LEU A 278 -1.98 -2.47 -16.67
CA LEU A 278 -0.71 -2.80 -17.28
C LEU A 278 0.41 -2.48 -16.28
N VAL A 279 1.11 -3.51 -15.81
CA VAL A 279 1.88 -3.46 -14.56
C VAL A 279 3.32 -3.91 -14.79
N ALA A 280 4.27 -3.21 -14.22
CA ALA A 280 5.67 -3.66 -14.22
C ALA A 280 5.81 -4.98 -13.45
N ARG A 281 6.53 -5.95 -14.00
CA ARG A 281 6.86 -7.22 -13.36
C ARG A 281 7.90 -6.99 -12.25
N VAL A 282 7.40 -6.72 -11.05
CA VAL A 282 8.23 -6.40 -9.87
C VAL A 282 7.85 -7.29 -8.68
N PRO A 283 8.79 -7.59 -7.77
CA PRO A 283 8.56 -8.50 -6.65
C PRO A 283 7.35 -8.13 -5.78
N SER A 284 7.02 -6.85 -5.67
CA SER A 284 5.90 -6.37 -4.84
C SER A 284 4.52 -6.72 -5.38
N LEU A 285 4.37 -7.01 -6.68
CA LEU A 285 3.07 -7.19 -7.33
C LEU A 285 2.80 -8.60 -7.86
N ILE A 286 3.83 -9.44 -8.03
CA ILE A 286 3.66 -10.79 -8.60
C ILE A 286 2.77 -11.72 -7.77
N ASP A 287 2.57 -11.44 -6.48
CA ASP A 287 1.66 -12.19 -5.60
C ASP A 287 0.19 -11.78 -5.76
N TYR A 288 -0.08 -10.70 -6.50
CA TYR A 288 -1.39 -10.05 -6.60
C TYR A 288 -2.07 -10.19 -7.94
N VAL A 289 -1.32 -10.58 -8.98
CA VAL A 289 -1.83 -10.67 -10.35
C VAL A 289 -1.26 -11.88 -11.09
N GLU A 290 -2.04 -12.37 -12.06
CA GLU A 290 -1.64 -13.37 -13.04
C GLU A 290 -1.54 -12.70 -14.42
N ASP A 291 -0.38 -12.86 -15.07
CA ASP A 291 -0.10 -12.24 -16.38
C ASP A 291 -1.07 -12.71 -17.47
N ASP A 292 -1.51 -11.79 -18.31
CA ASP A 292 -2.49 -12.01 -19.39
C ASP A 292 -3.85 -12.60 -18.93
N LYS A 293 -4.10 -12.57 -17.60
CA LYS A 293 -5.33 -13.10 -17.02
C LYS A 293 -6.04 -12.08 -16.13
N THR A 294 -5.37 -11.59 -15.06
CA THR A 294 -5.94 -10.61 -14.13
C THR A 294 -5.32 -9.22 -14.24
N ALA A 295 -4.19 -9.14 -14.90
CA ALA A 295 -3.50 -7.91 -15.32
C ALA A 295 -2.58 -8.26 -16.49
N VAL A 296 -2.04 -7.26 -17.17
CA VAL A 296 -1.00 -7.40 -18.20
C VAL A 296 0.33 -7.01 -17.57
N LEU A 297 1.33 -7.90 -17.59
CA LEU A 297 2.66 -7.59 -17.07
C LEU A 297 3.64 -7.24 -18.19
N TYR A 298 4.57 -6.34 -17.91
CA TYR A 298 5.72 -6.05 -18.76
C TYR A 298 7.01 -6.03 -17.94
N GLU A 299 8.15 -6.31 -18.57
CA GLU A 299 9.44 -6.28 -17.87
C GLU A 299 9.82 -4.87 -17.46
N ALA A 300 10.12 -4.68 -16.17
CA ALA A 300 10.46 -3.36 -15.60
C ALA A 300 11.59 -2.69 -16.40
N LYS A 301 11.46 -1.39 -16.67
CA LYS A 301 12.37 -0.57 -17.47
C LYS A 301 12.40 -0.89 -18.98
N ASN A 302 11.52 -1.75 -19.47
CA ASN A 302 11.42 -2.09 -20.89
C ASN A 302 10.33 -1.25 -21.58
N SER A 303 10.72 -0.08 -22.10
CA SER A 303 9.78 0.84 -22.79
C SER A 303 9.26 0.29 -24.12
N GLU A 304 9.97 -0.62 -24.81
CA GLU A 304 9.53 -1.25 -26.05
C GLU A 304 8.38 -2.21 -25.79
N GLU A 305 8.55 -3.10 -24.84
CA GLU A 305 7.50 -4.05 -24.43
C GLU A 305 6.29 -3.31 -23.89
N LEU A 306 6.52 -2.29 -23.03
CA LEU A 306 5.44 -1.45 -22.49
C LEU A 306 4.64 -0.79 -23.62
N ALA A 307 5.30 -0.19 -24.62
CA ALA A 307 4.64 0.41 -25.78
C ALA A 307 3.83 -0.60 -26.57
N SER A 308 4.40 -1.79 -26.86
CA SER A 308 3.70 -2.87 -27.57
C SER A 308 2.43 -3.30 -26.82
N LYS A 309 2.50 -3.49 -25.51
CA LYS A 309 1.34 -3.89 -24.70
C LYS A 309 0.31 -2.76 -24.56
N MET A 310 0.74 -1.51 -24.41
CA MET A 310 -0.16 -0.34 -24.48
C MET A 310 -0.91 -0.29 -25.82
N GLN A 311 -0.21 -0.47 -26.95
CA GLN A 311 -0.80 -0.48 -28.28
C GLN A 311 -1.82 -1.60 -28.46
N ARG A 312 -1.54 -2.81 -27.91
CA ARG A 312 -2.50 -3.93 -27.90
C ARG A 312 -3.75 -3.55 -27.11
N LEU A 313 -3.61 -3.01 -25.90
CA LEU A 313 -4.75 -2.60 -25.07
C LEU A 313 -5.58 -1.46 -25.69
N LEU A 314 -4.98 -0.60 -26.48
CA LEU A 314 -5.70 0.44 -27.25
C LEU A 314 -6.54 -0.18 -28.38
N LYS A 315 -5.98 -1.13 -29.11
CA LYS A 315 -6.60 -1.73 -30.31
C LYS A 315 -7.62 -2.82 -29.97
N ASP A 316 -7.43 -3.57 -28.90
CA ASP A 316 -8.25 -4.73 -28.52
C ASP A 316 -9.08 -4.44 -27.25
N ALA A 317 -10.24 -3.82 -27.46
CA ALA A 317 -11.16 -3.50 -26.37
C ALA A 317 -11.72 -4.76 -25.68
N VAL A 318 -11.93 -5.86 -26.45
CA VAL A 318 -12.47 -7.10 -25.90
C VAL A 318 -11.47 -7.74 -24.96
N TYR A 319 -10.22 -7.86 -25.38
CA TYR A 319 -9.13 -8.36 -24.51
C TYR A 319 -8.97 -7.49 -23.26
N ARG A 320 -8.98 -6.16 -23.42
CA ARG A 320 -8.88 -5.22 -22.29
C ARG A 320 -9.98 -5.44 -21.25
N GLU A 321 -11.22 -5.62 -21.72
CA GLU A 321 -12.38 -5.84 -20.84
C GLU A 321 -12.35 -7.21 -20.15
N GLN A 322 -11.88 -8.25 -20.87
CA GLN A 322 -11.70 -9.58 -20.28
C GLN A 322 -10.71 -9.56 -19.10
N ILE A 323 -9.55 -8.89 -19.28
CA ILE A 323 -8.55 -8.74 -18.22
C ILE A 323 -9.11 -7.92 -17.04
N ALA A 324 -9.83 -6.82 -17.33
CA ALA A 324 -10.43 -5.97 -16.30
C ALA A 324 -11.46 -6.75 -15.46
N THR A 325 -12.34 -7.49 -16.12
CA THR A 325 -13.36 -8.31 -15.44
C THR A 325 -12.73 -9.41 -14.59
N ALA A 326 -11.77 -10.14 -15.14
CA ALA A 326 -11.07 -11.19 -14.41
C ALA A 326 -10.25 -10.63 -13.23
N GLY A 327 -9.64 -9.46 -13.42
CA GLY A 327 -8.92 -8.75 -12.35
C GLY A 327 -9.83 -8.34 -11.20
N LYS A 328 -10.99 -7.76 -11.49
CA LYS A 328 -11.99 -7.42 -10.46
C LYS A 328 -12.50 -8.67 -9.74
N GLN A 329 -12.81 -9.75 -10.48
CA GLN A 329 -13.25 -11.00 -9.88
C GLN A 329 -12.18 -11.60 -8.95
N HIS A 330 -10.90 -11.54 -9.35
CA HIS A 330 -9.79 -12.00 -8.51
C HIS A 330 -9.71 -11.23 -7.18
N LEU A 331 -9.98 -9.91 -7.17
CA LEU A 331 -10.06 -9.17 -5.91
C LEU A 331 -11.22 -9.64 -5.04
N LEU A 332 -12.41 -9.84 -5.63
CA LEU A 332 -13.58 -10.34 -4.90
C LEU A 332 -13.31 -11.69 -4.24
N ASP A 333 -12.63 -12.58 -4.94
CA ASP A 333 -12.43 -13.96 -4.50
C ASP A 333 -11.21 -14.14 -3.59
N CYS A 334 -10.13 -13.36 -3.78
CA CYS A 334 -8.82 -13.70 -3.24
C CYS A 334 -8.05 -12.57 -2.56
N VAL A 335 -8.33 -11.28 -2.86
CA VAL A 335 -7.43 -10.18 -2.45
C VAL A 335 -8.22 -8.94 -2.02
N ASN A 336 -9.04 -9.10 -0.98
CA ASN A 336 -9.83 -7.99 -0.43
C ASN A 336 -9.56 -7.81 1.07
N GLU A 337 -10.03 -6.68 1.61
CA GLU A 337 -9.81 -6.33 3.01
C GLU A 337 -10.43 -7.34 3.99
N LYS A 338 -11.59 -7.93 3.64
CA LYS A 338 -12.24 -8.95 4.48
C LYS A 338 -11.40 -10.23 4.60
N MET A 339 -10.81 -10.68 3.50
CA MET A 339 -9.91 -11.85 3.51
C MET A 339 -8.63 -11.55 4.27
N MET A 340 -8.02 -10.39 4.02
CA MET A 340 -6.87 -9.91 4.77
C MET A 340 -7.17 -9.89 6.28
N ALA A 341 -8.29 -9.32 6.67
CA ALA A 341 -8.74 -9.25 8.07
C ALA A 341 -8.91 -10.64 8.70
N THR A 342 -9.48 -11.59 7.97
CA THR A 342 -9.66 -12.98 8.44
C THR A 342 -8.32 -13.65 8.74
N GLU A 343 -7.34 -13.49 7.84
CA GLU A 343 -6.00 -14.04 8.05
C GLU A 343 -5.25 -13.35 9.18
N ILE A 344 -5.41 -12.03 9.32
CA ILE A 344 -4.79 -11.24 10.40
C ILE A 344 -5.39 -11.66 11.75
N GLU A 345 -6.72 -11.82 11.85
CA GLU A 345 -7.38 -12.28 13.08
C GLU A 345 -6.86 -13.66 13.51
N ALA A 346 -6.76 -14.60 12.57
CA ALA A 346 -6.23 -15.92 12.85
C ALA A 346 -4.77 -15.87 13.33
N PHE A 347 -3.95 -15.00 12.73
CA PHE A 347 -2.56 -14.82 13.14
C PHE A 347 -2.46 -14.18 14.53
N PHE A 348 -3.28 -13.20 14.84
CA PHE A 348 -3.31 -12.56 16.17
C PHE A 348 -3.66 -13.57 17.27
N ARG A 349 -4.65 -14.44 17.03
CA ARG A 349 -5.03 -15.50 17.98
C ARG A 349 -3.91 -16.52 18.19
N GLY A 350 -3.13 -16.82 17.18
CA GLY A 350 -1.98 -17.72 17.30
C GLY A 350 -0.80 -17.11 18.06
N CYS A 351 -0.73 -15.79 18.18
CA CYS A 351 0.29 -15.05 18.93
C CYS A 351 -0.14 -14.74 20.39
N SER A 352 -1.43 -14.85 20.72
CA SER A 352 -2.04 -14.46 22.01
C SER A 352 -1.68 -15.39 23.14
#